data_35dcc93a82c0ba02a8af67988fced8aa
#
_entry.id   35dcc93a82c0ba02a8af67988fced8aa
#
_cell.length_a   1.000
_cell.length_b   1.000
_cell.length_c   1.000
_cell.angle_alpha   90.00
_cell.angle_beta   90.00
_cell.angle_gamma   90.00
#
_symmetry.space_group_name_H-M   'P 1'
#
loop_
_entity.id
_entity.type
_entity.pdbx_description
1 polymer ?
#
loop_
_entity_poly.entity_id
_entity_poly.type
_entity_poly.pdbx_seq_one_letter_code
_entity_poly.pdbx_strand_id
1 'polypeptide(L)'
;MSKAFRPTRHRWRLALLGLSLPIALASTAQVPVADAPPAWSPADPVLVDVTTEREPPPVQSPATAVQTRPLARGFDVREFEAMAQALVANQRVPALSMAIVHDGQVLSMRGYGVTDTRAAEPVGAHTVFRLASLSKGFAGTMAGLLVTEGSLRWDSRLSEFLPGFRLYDPQAADRVTVSDILSHQVGLPHHTYDRAIEADADYRDLVHRLYETPLRCDPGKCYAYQNVAFSLIGDIVFAATGHFYSQAVERRLFGPLGMHDASLGLEGIEASPSWARPHVRTRGGWASLRPKPTYYRLAPAAVVNASASDMAQWLLAQGGHRPDVLPAPLLATLHEPLVSTPSETRSSSWRRARVDRAGYGIGFRVYEYSGHRLVYHAGAVQGYRGMIALLPDRDLGVAIMWNGESSLPSGLLPTILDRAIGLSQHQWLAPNVMDDAMVAYRRGLPAGRGVSHYEDPPRLPGTAGSDSTTATAAPF
;
A
#
# COMPACT_ATOMS: atom_id res chain seq x y z
N MET A 1 45.41 1.14 -58.36
CA MET A 1 44.72 0.38 -59.43
C MET A 1 43.23 0.29 -59.07
N SER A 2 42.46 1.05 -59.83
CA SER A 2 41.02 1.24 -59.69
C SER A 2 40.27 0.04 -60.27
N LYS A 3 39.15 -0.37 -59.68
CA LYS A 3 37.99 -0.93 -60.39
C LYS A 3 36.68 -0.62 -59.65
N ALA A 4 35.93 0.30 -60.26
CA ALA A 4 34.56 0.61 -59.97
C ALA A 4 33.63 -0.52 -60.44
N PHE A 5 32.55 -0.79 -59.67
CA PHE A 5 31.40 -1.57 -60.15
C PHE A 5 30.14 -0.71 -60.13
N ARG A 6 29.48 -0.62 -61.28
CA ARG A 6 28.22 0.11 -61.53
C ARG A 6 27.03 -0.80 -61.22
N PRO A 7 25.88 -0.26 -60.81
CA PRO A 7 24.64 -1.02 -60.66
C PRO A 7 23.82 -1.11 -61.94
N THR A 8 23.33 -2.28 -62.28
CA THR A 8 22.36 -2.54 -63.38
C THR A 8 20.91 -2.34 -62.87
N ARG A 9 20.20 -1.46 -63.53
CA ARG A 9 18.75 -1.25 -63.42
C ARG A 9 18.00 -2.29 -64.25
N HIS A 10 17.13 -3.09 -63.61
CA HIS A 10 16.11 -3.87 -64.32
C HIS A 10 14.76 -3.15 -64.21
N ARG A 11 14.24 -2.72 -65.35
CA ARG A 11 12.85 -2.26 -65.56
C ARG A 11 11.98 -3.49 -65.74
N TRP A 12 10.93 -3.65 -64.95
CA TRP A 12 9.80 -4.54 -65.27
C TRP A 12 8.60 -3.74 -65.69
N ARG A 13 8.05 -4.12 -66.85
CA ARG A 13 6.86 -3.53 -67.48
C ARG A 13 5.60 -4.09 -66.79
N LEU A 14 4.66 -3.21 -66.46
CA LEU A 14 3.30 -3.54 -66.09
C LEU A 14 2.55 -4.11 -67.29
N ALA A 15 1.97 -5.29 -67.15
CA ALA A 15 0.94 -5.82 -68.01
C ALA A 15 -0.40 -5.77 -67.26
N LEU A 16 -1.30 -4.93 -67.72
CA LEU A 16 -2.69 -4.85 -67.30
C LEU A 16 -3.46 -6.01 -67.97
N LEU A 17 -3.94 -6.96 -67.20
CA LEU A 17 -4.99 -7.90 -67.63
C LEU A 17 -6.24 -7.62 -66.83
N GLY A 18 -7.25 -7.07 -67.50
CA GLY A 18 -8.58 -6.87 -66.96
C GLY A 18 -9.29 -8.20 -66.80
N LEU A 19 -9.75 -8.51 -65.60
CA LEU A 19 -10.76 -9.56 -65.36
C LEU A 19 -11.96 -8.90 -64.66
N SER A 20 -13.04 -8.80 -65.45
CA SER A 20 -14.38 -8.44 -64.99
C SER A 20 -14.97 -9.63 -64.25
N LEU A 21 -15.21 -9.50 -62.93
CA LEU A 21 -16.01 -10.44 -62.13
C LEU A 21 -17.41 -9.85 -61.90
N PRO A 22 -18.47 -10.63 -61.97
CA PRO A 22 -19.84 -10.18 -61.74
C PRO A 22 -20.10 -9.91 -60.25
N ILE A 23 -20.79 -8.80 -59.98
CA ILE A 23 -21.28 -8.39 -58.67
C ILE A 23 -22.41 -9.36 -58.28
N ALA A 24 -22.15 -10.26 -57.36
CA ALA A 24 -23.21 -11.02 -56.67
C ALA A 24 -23.74 -10.15 -55.53
N LEU A 25 -25.00 -9.75 -55.60
CA LEU A 25 -25.76 -9.16 -54.49
C LEU A 25 -25.86 -10.17 -53.36
N ALA A 26 -25.04 -10.02 -52.33
CA ALA A 26 -25.18 -10.72 -51.09
C ALA A 26 -26.28 -10.06 -50.24
N SER A 27 -27.39 -10.78 -50.09
CA SER A 27 -28.46 -10.48 -49.15
C SER A 27 -27.87 -10.41 -47.73
N THR A 28 -27.90 -9.24 -47.09
CA THR A 28 -27.54 -9.07 -45.68
C THR A 28 -28.60 -9.70 -44.82
N ALA A 29 -28.36 -10.94 -44.36
CA ALA A 29 -29.08 -11.47 -43.23
C ALA A 29 -28.74 -10.62 -41.97
N GLN A 30 -29.73 -9.88 -41.48
CA GLN A 30 -29.62 -9.21 -40.17
C GLN A 30 -29.51 -10.28 -39.10
N VAL A 31 -28.34 -10.37 -38.47
CA VAL A 31 -28.14 -11.07 -37.19
C VAL A 31 -28.94 -10.28 -36.15
N PRO A 32 -29.84 -10.93 -35.38
CA PRO A 32 -30.52 -10.22 -34.29
C PRO A 32 -29.46 -9.74 -33.29
N VAL A 33 -29.43 -8.42 -33.06
CA VAL A 33 -28.65 -7.80 -32.00
C VAL A 33 -29.27 -8.32 -30.69
N ALA A 34 -28.53 -9.16 -29.95
CA ALA A 34 -28.90 -9.52 -28.60
C ALA A 34 -28.98 -8.21 -27.80
N ASP A 35 -30.09 -8.04 -27.08
CA ASP A 35 -30.35 -6.89 -26.22
C ASP A 35 -29.12 -6.62 -25.34
N ALA A 36 -28.58 -5.41 -25.44
CA ALA A 36 -27.51 -4.95 -24.55
C ALA A 36 -28.05 -5.03 -23.10
N PRO A 37 -27.27 -5.55 -22.17
CA PRO A 37 -27.69 -5.52 -20.76
C PRO A 37 -27.92 -4.07 -20.36
N PRO A 38 -28.93 -3.80 -19.49
CA PRO A 38 -29.27 -2.45 -19.08
C PRO A 38 -28.04 -1.77 -18.48
N ALA A 39 -27.79 -0.54 -18.94
CA ALA A 39 -26.74 0.30 -18.38
C ALA A 39 -26.98 0.42 -16.87
N TRP A 40 -25.95 0.10 -16.08
CA TRP A 40 -26.00 0.26 -14.62
C TRP A 40 -26.24 1.75 -14.30
N SER A 41 -27.47 2.06 -13.86
CA SER A 41 -27.80 3.34 -13.25
C SER A 41 -27.61 3.19 -11.76
N PRO A 42 -26.97 4.13 -11.06
CA PRO A 42 -26.95 4.09 -9.61
C PRO A 42 -28.39 4.09 -9.12
N ALA A 43 -28.82 2.96 -8.54
CA ALA A 43 -30.12 2.90 -7.88
C ALA A 43 -30.15 3.95 -6.76
N ASP A 44 -31.28 4.64 -6.63
CA ASP A 44 -31.51 5.54 -5.52
C ASP A 44 -31.18 4.84 -4.20
N PRO A 45 -30.60 5.53 -3.20
CA PRO A 45 -30.24 4.92 -1.93
C PRO A 45 -31.51 4.33 -1.29
N VAL A 46 -31.55 3.01 -1.22
CA VAL A 46 -32.60 2.31 -0.47
C VAL A 46 -32.33 2.59 1.00
N LEU A 47 -33.15 3.44 1.60
CA LEU A 47 -33.21 3.61 3.06
C LEU A 47 -33.71 2.28 3.64
N VAL A 48 -32.76 1.46 4.12
CA VAL A 48 -33.08 0.24 4.85
C VAL A 48 -33.54 0.67 6.23
N ASP A 49 -34.82 0.42 6.52
CA ASP A 49 -35.41 0.64 7.84
C ASP A 49 -34.78 -0.35 8.85
N VAL A 50 -33.88 0.17 9.71
CA VAL A 50 -33.14 -0.62 10.71
C VAL A 50 -33.94 -0.67 12.01
N THR A 51 -35.07 -1.40 11.99
CA THR A 51 -35.79 -1.76 13.22
C THR A 51 -35.90 -3.28 13.34
N THR A 52 -34.79 -3.93 13.66
CA THR A 52 -34.81 -5.22 14.34
C THR A 52 -33.63 -5.20 15.32
N GLU A 53 -33.95 -4.99 16.58
CA GLU A 53 -33.05 -5.16 17.71
C GLU A 53 -32.53 -6.60 17.70
N ARG A 54 -31.28 -6.78 17.31
CA ARG A 54 -30.47 -7.95 17.64
C ARG A 54 -29.52 -7.53 18.72
N GLU A 55 -29.50 -8.29 19.80
CA GLU A 55 -28.50 -8.13 20.88
C GLU A 55 -27.10 -8.00 20.27
N PRO A 56 -26.32 -6.99 20.70
CA PRO A 56 -24.96 -6.87 20.27
C PRO A 56 -24.17 -8.11 20.70
N PRO A 57 -23.24 -8.62 19.89
CA PRO A 57 -22.38 -9.72 20.32
C PRO A 57 -21.65 -9.30 21.61
N PRO A 58 -21.34 -10.25 22.52
CA PRO A 58 -20.74 -9.93 23.80
C PRO A 58 -19.47 -9.12 23.58
N VAL A 59 -19.40 -7.96 24.23
CA VAL A 59 -18.22 -7.11 24.26
C VAL A 59 -17.08 -7.98 24.78
N GLN A 60 -16.15 -8.33 23.91
CA GLN A 60 -14.93 -9.02 24.31
C GLN A 60 -14.27 -8.18 25.39
N SER A 61 -13.89 -8.82 26.50
CA SER A 61 -13.16 -8.21 27.59
C SER A 61 -12.05 -7.31 27.07
N PRO A 62 -11.76 -6.18 27.72
CA PRO A 62 -10.75 -5.24 27.25
C PRO A 62 -9.46 -6.00 26.97
N ALA A 63 -8.98 -5.90 25.73
CA ALA A 63 -7.70 -6.47 25.34
C ALA A 63 -6.68 -6.07 26.39
N THR A 64 -6.04 -7.04 27.02
CA THR A 64 -5.00 -6.81 28.02
C THR A 64 -4.01 -5.84 27.42
N ALA A 65 -3.87 -4.66 28.00
CA ALA A 65 -2.96 -3.63 27.51
C ALA A 65 -1.59 -4.28 27.32
N VAL A 66 -1.07 -4.23 26.09
CA VAL A 66 0.25 -4.79 25.79
C VAL A 66 1.24 -4.06 26.68
N GLN A 67 1.89 -4.78 27.62
CA GLN A 67 2.92 -4.18 28.43
C GLN A 67 4.10 -3.84 27.54
N THR A 68 4.34 -2.55 27.34
CA THR A 68 5.48 -2.06 26.59
C THR A 68 6.76 -2.29 27.36
N ARG A 69 7.79 -2.76 26.69
CA ARG A 69 9.14 -2.96 27.22
C ARG A 69 10.09 -1.96 26.55
N PRO A 70 11.09 -1.45 27.26
CA PRO A 70 12.05 -0.53 26.66
C PRO A 70 12.80 -1.21 25.50
N LEU A 71 13.31 -0.42 24.58
CA LEU A 71 14.25 -0.87 23.55
C LEU A 71 15.51 -1.42 24.23
N ALA A 72 16.15 -2.40 23.61
CA ALA A 72 17.37 -2.97 24.15
C ALA A 72 18.49 -1.93 24.28
N ARG A 73 19.37 -2.12 25.26
CA ARG A 73 20.50 -1.22 25.50
C ARG A 73 21.37 -1.11 24.25
N GLY A 74 21.73 0.14 23.88
CA GLY A 74 22.54 0.42 22.71
C GLY A 74 21.77 0.51 21.40
N PHE A 75 20.43 0.54 21.44
CA PHE A 75 19.63 0.90 20.25
C PHE A 75 19.90 2.36 19.90
N ASP A 76 20.50 2.60 18.73
CA ASP A 76 20.85 3.95 18.25
C ASP A 76 20.42 4.09 16.78
N VAL A 77 19.46 4.99 16.55
CA VAL A 77 18.93 5.25 15.18
C VAL A 77 20.00 5.69 14.19
N ARG A 78 21.08 6.36 14.67
CA ARG A 78 22.18 6.80 13.82
C ARG A 78 22.94 5.65 13.15
N GLU A 79 22.94 4.46 13.77
CA GLU A 79 23.49 3.24 13.16
C GLU A 79 22.71 2.88 11.89
N PHE A 80 21.37 2.94 11.94
CA PHE A 80 20.51 2.60 10.81
C PHE A 80 20.51 3.69 9.74
N GLU A 81 20.65 4.96 10.14
CA GLU A 81 20.84 6.08 9.22
C GLU A 81 22.14 5.93 8.43
N ALA A 82 23.22 5.53 9.09
CA ALA A 82 24.50 5.26 8.44
C ALA A 82 24.39 4.06 7.44
N MET A 83 23.64 3.01 7.80
CA MET A 83 23.38 1.88 6.90
C MET A 83 22.54 2.31 5.68
N ALA A 84 21.52 3.13 5.87
CA ALA A 84 20.71 3.68 4.79
C ALA A 84 21.56 4.53 3.83
N GLN A 85 22.41 5.39 4.37
CA GLN A 85 23.37 6.19 3.60
C GLN A 85 24.36 5.30 2.83
N ALA A 86 24.89 4.25 3.46
CA ALA A 86 25.83 3.32 2.82
C ALA A 86 25.18 2.54 1.66
N LEU A 87 23.91 2.15 1.80
CA LEU A 87 23.16 1.51 0.70
C LEU A 87 23.09 2.40 -0.54
N VAL A 88 22.86 3.68 -0.37
CA VAL A 88 22.81 4.67 -1.46
C VAL A 88 24.20 4.96 -2.01
N ALA A 89 25.17 5.23 -1.14
CA ALA A 89 26.57 5.50 -1.53
C ALA A 89 27.19 4.37 -2.32
N ASN A 90 26.86 3.12 -1.96
CA ASN A 90 27.26 1.91 -2.69
C ASN A 90 26.39 1.62 -3.93
N GLN A 91 25.55 2.56 -4.36
CA GLN A 91 24.67 2.43 -5.52
C GLN A 91 23.78 1.16 -5.50
N ARG A 92 23.40 0.69 -4.30
CA ARG A 92 22.51 -0.46 -4.16
C ARG A 92 21.08 -0.07 -4.50
N VAL A 93 20.74 1.19 -4.27
CA VAL A 93 19.48 1.85 -4.71
C VAL A 93 19.79 3.32 -5.05
N PRO A 94 18.98 3.98 -5.91
CA PRO A 94 19.13 5.41 -6.19
C PRO A 94 18.79 6.28 -4.99
N ALA A 95 17.72 5.91 -4.27
CA ALA A 95 17.30 6.56 -3.04
C ALA A 95 16.54 5.62 -2.10
N LEU A 96 16.56 6.00 -0.84
CA LEU A 96 15.82 5.37 0.25
C LEU A 96 15.27 6.45 1.17
N SER A 97 14.07 6.20 1.73
CA SER A 97 13.49 7.02 2.79
C SER A 97 13.09 6.13 3.96
N MET A 98 13.32 6.60 5.19
CA MET A 98 13.08 5.83 6.41
C MET A 98 12.45 6.69 7.50
N ALA A 99 11.47 6.10 8.21
CA ALA A 99 10.93 6.64 9.45
C ALA A 99 11.02 5.58 10.56
N ILE A 100 11.42 6.00 11.75
CA ILE A 100 11.46 5.19 12.97
C ILE A 100 10.76 5.97 14.07
N VAL A 101 9.74 5.37 14.66
CA VAL A 101 8.99 5.95 15.78
C VAL A 101 9.06 5.02 17.00
N HIS A 102 9.08 5.57 18.20
CA HIS A 102 9.09 4.83 19.46
C HIS A 102 8.51 5.70 20.57
N ASP A 103 7.72 5.10 21.45
CA ASP A 103 7.12 5.74 22.63
C ASP A 103 6.42 7.07 22.26
N GLY A 104 5.59 7.04 21.22
CA GLY A 104 4.85 8.20 20.73
C GLY A 104 5.68 9.29 20.06
N GLN A 105 6.98 9.06 19.83
CA GLN A 105 7.89 10.05 19.27
C GLN A 105 8.55 9.58 17.97
N VAL A 106 8.87 10.53 17.10
CA VAL A 106 9.67 10.28 15.90
C VAL A 106 11.15 10.31 16.27
N LEU A 107 11.82 9.16 16.21
CA LEU A 107 13.25 9.06 16.47
C LEU A 107 14.11 9.38 15.25
N SER A 108 13.63 9.05 14.06
CA SER A 108 14.29 9.34 12.78
C SER A 108 13.25 9.45 11.68
N MET A 109 13.44 10.42 10.77
CA MET A 109 12.59 10.67 9.62
C MET A 109 13.46 11.32 8.53
N ARG A 110 14.03 10.50 7.63
CA ARG A 110 15.06 10.97 6.69
C ARG A 110 14.94 10.31 5.31
N GLY A 111 15.43 11.06 4.31
CA GLY A 111 15.69 10.58 2.97
C GLY A 111 17.17 10.58 2.61
N TYR A 112 17.56 9.69 1.69
CA TYR A 112 18.92 9.48 1.23
C TYR A 112 18.92 9.28 -0.28
N GLY A 113 19.91 9.85 -0.97
CA GLY A 113 20.05 9.71 -2.42
C GLY A 113 19.28 10.75 -3.21
N VAL A 114 18.84 10.38 -4.41
CA VAL A 114 18.24 11.31 -5.37
C VAL A 114 16.89 10.82 -5.88
N THR A 115 16.00 11.77 -6.16
CA THR A 115 14.65 11.49 -6.68
C THR A 115 14.69 10.85 -8.07
N ASP A 116 15.61 11.33 -8.92
CA ASP A 116 15.87 10.82 -10.27
C ASP A 116 17.38 10.84 -10.54
N THR A 117 17.93 9.74 -11.01
CA THR A 117 19.36 9.65 -11.38
C THR A 117 19.75 10.61 -12.51
N ARG A 118 18.78 11.17 -13.25
CA ARG A 118 19.01 12.17 -14.30
C ARG A 118 18.99 13.61 -13.80
N ALA A 119 18.35 13.90 -12.66
CA ALA A 119 18.11 15.26 -12.18
C ALA A 119 18.86 15.59 -10.88
N ALA A 120 19.40 14.61 -10.17
CA ALA A 120 20.20 14.75 -8.95
C ALA A 120 19.53 15.56 -7.82
N GLU A 121 18.19 15.68 -7.81
CA GLU A 121 17.48 16.30 -6.70
C GLU A 121 17.53 15.40 -5.46
N PRO A 122 17.90 15.93 -4.28
CA PRO A 122 18.04 15.13 -3.08
C PRO A 122 16.67 14.64 -2.56
N VAL A 123 16.65 13.40 -2.05
CA VAL A 123 15.51 12.87 -1.31
C VAL A 123 15.56 13.36 0.13
N GLY A 124 14.43 13.92 0.60
CA GLY A 124 14.22 14.38 1.97
C GLY A 124 13.09 13.63 2.67
N ALA A 125 12.75 14.10 3.88
CA ALA A 125 11.66 13.55 4.68
C ALA A 125 10.28 13.67 4.00
N HIS A 126 10.10 14.70 3.18
CA HIS A 126 8.88 15.04 2.47
C HIS A 126 8.85 14.54 1.02
N THR A 127 9.87 13.80 0.58
CA THR A 127 9.85 13.19 -0.75
C THR A 127 8.88 12.01 -0.79
N VAL A 128 7.95 12.06 -1.72
CA VAL A 128 6.88 11.06 -1.86
C VAL A 128 7.36 9.83 -2.62
N PHE A 129 7.00 8.65 -2.11
CA PHE A 129 7.22 7.34 -2.73
C PHE A 129 5.89 6.64 -2.98
N ARG A 130 5.81 5.83 -4.02
CA ARG A 130 4.68 4.94 -4.24
C ARG A 130 4.76 3.76 -3.26
N LEU A 131 3.70 3.56 -2.47
CA LEU A 131 3.68 2.56 -1.41
C LEU A 131 3.31 1.15 -1.88
N ALA A 132 2.71 1.02 -3.06
CA ALA A 132 2.22 -0.26 -3.57
C ALA A 132 1.31 -0.96 -2.53
N SER A 133 1.54 -2.23 -2.24
CA SER A 133 0.68 -3.02 -1.33
C SER A 133 0.69 -2.58 0.14
N LEU A 134 1.51 -1.62 0.55
CA LEU A 134 1.32 -0.97 1.85
C LEU A 134 -0.04 -0.25 1.93
N SER A 135 -0.62 0.10 0.79
CA SER A 135 -1.99 0.65 0.66
C SER A 135 -3.05 -0.22 1.33
N LYS A 136 -2.82 -1.53 1.44
CA LYS A 136 -3.78 -2.47 2.04
C LYS A 136 -4.03 -2.20 3.51
N GLY A 137 -3.02 -1.74 4.24
CA GLY A 137 -3.20 -1.30 5.63
C GLY A 137 -4.15 -0.10 5.74
N PHE A 138 -4.04 0.85 4.82
CA PHE A 138 -4.97 1.99 4.76
C PHE A 138 -6.39 1.54 4.42
N ALA A 139 -6.54 0.59 3.52
CA ALA A 139 -7.85 0.06 3.14
C ALA A 139 -8.53 -0.71 4.29
N GLY A 140 -7.77 -1.55 4.99
CA GLY A 140 -8.28 -2.24 6.18
C GLY A 140 -8.67 -1.27 7.29
N THR A 141 -7.85 -0.24 7.52
CA THR A 141 -8.13 0.81 8.51
C THR A 141 -9.36 1.63 8.14
N MET A 142 -9.51 2.01 6.84
CA MET A 142 -10.68 2.74 6.36
C MET A 142 -11.98 1.93 6.56
N ALA A 143 -11.96 0.63 6.22
CA ALA A 143 -13.09 -0.27 6.48
C ALA A 143 -13.38 -0.38 7.99
N GLY A 144 -12.32 -0.45 8.80
CA GLY A 144 -12.44 -0.51 10.25
C GLY A 144 -13.04 0.74 10.88
N LEU A 145 -12.78 1.93 10.35
CA LEU A 145 -13.45 3.16 10.77
C LEU A 145 -14.96 3.09 10.48
N LEU A 146 -15.36 2.58 9.29
CA LEU A 146 -16.77 2.38 8.95
C LEU A 146 -17.45 1.34 9.86
N VAL A 147 -16.70 0.31 10.28
CA VAL A 147 -17.20 -0.67 11.27
C VAL A 147 -17.37 -0.01 12.64
N THR A 148 -16.44 0.81 13.07
CA THR A 148 -16.53 1.53 14.35
C THR A 148 -17.72 2.50 14.37
N GLU A 149 -18.05 3.09 13.23
CA GLU A 149 -19.20 3.99 13.04
C GLU A 149 -20.54 3.25 12.86
N GLY A 150 -20.52 1.92 12.71
CA GLY A 150 -21.71 1.11 12.47
C GLY A 150 -22.23 1.11 11.03
N SER A 151 -21.53 1.77 10.10
CA SER A 151 -21.89 1.81 8.67
C SER A 151 -21.52 0.52 7.94
N LEU A 152 -20.69 -0.31 8.54
CA LEU A 152 -20.22 -1.58 8.03
C LEU A 152 -20.03 -2.57 9.18
N ARG A 153 -20.04 -3.87 8.89
CA ARG A 153 -19.63 -4.92 9.82
C ARG A 153 -18.59 -5.81 9.15
N TRP A 154 -17.74 -6.44 9.94
CA TRP A 154 -16.74 -7.37 9.40
C TRP A 154 -17.38 -8.59 8.72
N ASP A 155 -18.53 -9.03 9.20
CA ASP A 155 -19.33 -10.11 8.65
C ASP A 155 -20.39 -9.66 7.62
N SER A 156 -20.47 -8.37 7.28
CA SER A 156 -21.32 -7.88 6.19
C SER A 156 -20.95 -8.61 4.89
N ARG A 157 -21.97 -9.10 4.19
CA ARG A 157 -21.78 -9.82 2.93
C ARG A 157 -21.56 -8.83 1.79
N LEU A 158 -20.72 -9.22 0.85
CA LEU A 158 -20.47 -8.36 -0.32
C LEU A 158 -21.75 -8.11 -1.12
N SER A 159 -22.64 -9.09 -1.21
CA SER A 159 -23.92 -9.00 -1.92
C SER A 159 -24.86 -7.91 -1.35
N GLU A 160 -24.69 -7.51 -0.08
CA GLU A 160 -25.45 -6.40 0.53
C GLU A 160 -25.08 -5.05 -0.10
N PHE A 161 -23.84 -4.87 -0.55
CA PHE A 161 -23.30 -3.63 -1.12
C PHE A 161 -23.11 -3.70 -2.63
N LEU A 162 -22.83 -4.90 -3.15
CA LEU A 162 -22.49 -5.17 -4.54
C LEU A 162 -23.40 -6.26 -5.10
N PRO A 163 -24.65 -5.94 -5.46
CA PRO A 163 -25.64 -6.93 -5.92
C PRO A 163 -25.20 -7.70 -7.18
N GLY A 164 -24.27 -7.15 -7.96
CA GLY A 164 -23.69 -7.78 -9.14
C GLY A 164 -22.48 -8.67 -8.89
N PHE A 165 -22.02 -8.79 -7.62
CA PHE A 165 -20.87 -9.61 -7.28
C PHE A 165 -21.14 -11.10 -7.53
N ARG A 166 -20.23 -11.76 -8.26
CA ARG A 166 -20.35 -13.17 -8.62
C ARG A 166 -19.00 -13.89 -8.50
N LEU A 167 -19.05 -15.14 -8.10
CA LEU A 167 -17.95 -16.10 -8.16
C LEU A 167 -18.37 -17.30 -9.00
N TYR A 168 -17.43 -18.21 -9.30
CA TYR A 168 -17.69 -19.45 -10.03
C TYR A 168 -18.81 -20.27 -9.40
N ASP A 169 -18.86 -20.33 -8.08
CA ASP A 169 -19.97 -20.85 -7.28
C ASP A 169 -20.82 -19.69 -6.76
N PRO A 170 -22.09 -19.54 -7.22
CA PRO A 170 -22.99 -18.51 -6.72
C PRO A 170 -23.25 -18.57 -5.22
N GLN A 171 -23.36 -19.78 -4.65
CA GLN A 171 -23.57 -19.93 -3.21
C GLN A 171 -22.34 -19.49 -2.40
N ALA A 172 -21.15 -19.68 -2.94
CA ALA A 172 -19.94 -19.15 -2.34
C ALA A 172 -19.92 -17.61 -2.39
N ALA A 173 -20.35 -17.01 -3.51
CA ALA A 173 -20.44 -15.55 -3.64
C ALA A 173 -21.32 -14.92 -2.55
N ASP A 174 -22.45 -15.53 -2.23
CA ASP A 174 -23.38 -15.07 -1.19
C ASP A 174 -22.80 -15.15 0.23
N ARG A 175 -21.73 -15.91 0.43
CA ARG A 175 -21.10 -16.08 1.74
C ARG A 175 -19.89 -15.18 1.97
N VAL A 176 -19.31 -14.59 0.91
CA VAL A 176 -18.12 -13.73 1.03
C VAL A 176 -18.43 -12.52 1.88
N THR A 177 -17.60 -12.27 2.88
CA THR A 177 -17.72 -11.15 3.81
C THR A 177 -16.65 -10.08 3.56
N VAL A 178 -16.82 -8.92 4.17
CA VAL A 178 -15.84 -7.83 4.18
C VAL A 178 -14.50 -8.31 4.77
N SER A 179 -14.54 -9.08 5.86
CA SER A 179 -13.31 -9.65 6.43
C SER A 179 -12.62 -10.62 5.48
N ASP A 180 -13.35 -11.40 4.68
CA ASP A 180 -12.77 -12.36 3.73
C ASP A 180 -11.98 -11.68 2.62
N ILE A 181 -12.49 -10.57 2.06
CA ILE A 181 -11.72 -9.82 1.04
C ILE A 181 -10.49 -9.17 1.63
N LEU A 182 -10.59 -8.58 2.84
CA LEU A 182 -9.50 -7.85 3.49
C LEU A 182 -8.42 -8.76 4.11
N SER A 183 -8.76 -10.03 4.35
CA SER A 183 -7.83 -11.06 4.84
C SER A 183 -7.42 -12.07 3.78
N HIS A 184 -7.81 -11.85 2.51
CA HIS A 184 -7.48 -12.73 1.37
C HIS A 184 -8.04 -14.15 1.47
N GLN A 185 -9.27 -14.29 1.97
CA GLN A 185 -9.95 -15.55 2.18
C GLN A 185 -11.14 -15.79 1.24
N VAL A 186 -11.19 -15.12 0.09
CA VAL A 186 -12.29 -15.26 -0.90
C VAL A 186 -12.40 -16.66 -1.50
N GLY A 187 -11.33 -17.45 -1.45
CA GLY A 187 -11.28 -18.77 -2.05
C GLY A 187 -10.70 -18.83 -3.46
N LEU A 188 -10.39 -17.71 -4.07
CA LEU A 188 -9.76 -17.62 -5.40
C LEU A 188 -8.30 -18.12 -5.38
N PRO A 189 -7.72 -18.55 -6.53
CA PRO A 189 -6.29 -18.81 -6.65
C PRO A 189 -5.45 -17.56 -6.34
N HIS A 190 -4.20 -17.73 -5.89
CA HIS A 190 -3.28 -16.62 -5.65
C HIS A 190 -3.14 -15.73 -6.89
N HIS A 191 -3.17 -14.40 -6.70
CA HIS A 191 -2.89 -13.41 -7.74
C HIS A 191 -3.82 -13.52 -8.96
N THR A 192 -5.11 -13.88 -8.73
CA THR A 192 -6.11 -13.93 -9.78
C THR A 192 -6.14 -12.61 -10.54
N TYR A 193 -5.90 -12.69 -11.85
CA TYR A 193 -5.83 -11.58 -12.80
C TYR A 193 -4.70 -10.55 -12.62
N ASP A 194 -3.72 -10.76 -11.75
CA ASP A 194 -2.60 -9.83 -11.61
C ASP A 194 -1.85 -9.62 -12.93
N ARG A 195 -1.69 -10.69 -13.74
CA ARG A 195 -1.08 -10.57 -15.09
C ARG A 195 -1.91 -9.71 -16.05
N ALA A 196 -3.22 -9.75 -15.93
CA ALA A 196 -4.11 -8.94 -16.74
C ALA A 196 -4.01 -7.45 -16.33
N ILE A 197 -3.92 -7.16 -15.03
CA ILE A 197 -3.63 -5.81 -14.53
C ILE A 197 -2.28 -5.30 -15.07
N GLU A 198 -1.23 -6.13 -15.04
CA GLU A 198 0.08 -5.77 -15.63
C GLU A 198 0.01 -5.52 -17.14
N ALA A 199 -0.92 -6.18 -17.84
CA ALA A 199 -1.24 -5.98 -19.25
C ALA A 199 -2.25 -4.86 -19.49
N ASP A 200 -2.52 -4.02 -18.49
CA ASP A 200 -3.37 -2.81 -18.56
C ASP A 200 -4.88 -3.09 -18.71
N ALA A 201 -5.35 -4.27 -18.32
CA ALA A 201 -6.78 -4.59 -18.32
C ALA A 201 -7.58 -3.70 -17.35
N ASP A 202 -8.83 -3.41 -17.71
CA ASP A 202 -9.73 -2.63 -16.86
C ASP A 202 -10.12 -3.40 -15.58
N TYR A 203 -10.14 -2.71 -14.44
CA TYR A 203 -10.46 -3.30 -13.14
C TYR A 203 -11.89 -3.86 -13.09
N ARG A 204 -12.87 -3.14 -13.64
CA ARG A 204 -14.28 -3.55 -13.61
C ARG A 204 -14.50 -4.81 -14.44
N ASP A 205 -13.87 -4.89 -15.61
CA ASP A 205 -13.92 -6.09 -16.44
C ASP A 205 -13.36 -7.31 -15.68
N LEU A 206 -12.26 -7.13 -14.94
CA LEU A 206 -11.66 -8.20 -14.16
C LEU A 206 -12.53 -8.62 -12.97
N VAL A 207 -13.19 -7.66 -12.30
CA VAL A 207 -14.17 -7.96 -11.24
C VAL A 207 -15.35 -8.76 -11.83
N HIS A 208 -15.91 -8.34 -12.96
CA HIS A 208 -16.98 -9.06 -13.63
C HIS A 208 -16.60 -10.49 -14.04
N ARG A 209 -15.32 -10.75 -14.28
CA ARG A 209 -14.81 -12.05 -14.70
C ARG A 209 -14.37 -12.96 -13.55
N LEU A 210 -14.49 -12.53 -12.28
CA LEU A 210 -14.14 -13.39 -11.14
C LEU A 210 -14.94 -14.71 -11.13
N TYR A 211 -16.16 -14.71 -11.68
CA TYR A 211 -16.99 -15.92 -11.80
C TYR A 211 -16.42 -16.97 -12.79
N GLU A 212 -15.51 -16.59 -13.68
CA GLU A 212 -14.84 -17.51 -14.61
C GLU A 212 -13.77 -18.38 -13.92
N THR A 213 -13.35 -17.98 -12.71
CA THR A 213 -12.22 -18.59 -11.99
C THR A 213 -12.72 -19.60 -10.95
N PRO A 214 -12.46 -20.93 -11.13
CA PRO A 214 -12.79 -21.93 -10.13
C PRO A 214 -12.16 -21.63 -8.77
N LEU A 215 -12.92 -21.80 -7.70
CA LEU A 215 -12.44 -21.61 -6.34
C LEU A 215 -11.50 -22.76 -5.92
N ARG A 216 -10.51 -22.47 -5.10
CA ARG A 216 -9.62 -23.44 -4.46
C ARG A 216 -10.18 -23.99 -3.17
N CYS A 217 -11.01 -23.22 -2.50
CA CYS A 217 -11.68 -23.54 -1.25
C CYS A 217 -12.92 -22.65 -1.10
N ASP A 218 -13.80 -22.98 -0.17
CA ASP A 218 -14.88 -22.09 0.25
C ASP A 218 -14.34 -20.78 0.84
N PRO A 219 -15.07 -19.64 0.71
CA PRO A 219 -14.77 -18.40 1.40
C PRO A 219 -14.56 -18.61 2.90
N GLY A 220 -13.56 -17.92 3.46
CA GLY A 220 -13.17 -18.06 4.87
C GLY A 220 -12.34 -19.31 5.19
N LYS A 221 -12.03 -20.19 4.24
CA LYS A 221 -11.36 -21.50 4.51
C LYS A 221 -9.90 -21.57 4.14
N CYS A 222 -9.39 -20.69 3.27
CA CYS A 222 -7.98 -20.69 2.90
C CYS A 222 -7.49 -19.29 2.53
N TYR A 223 -6.20 -19.08 2.70
CA TYR A 223 -5.52 -17.88 2.30
C TYR A 223 -5.04 -17.94 0.85
N ALA A 224 -5.36 -16.93 0.08
CA ALA A 224 -4.76 -16.71 -1.23
C ALA A 224 -4.73 -15.21 -1.56
N TYR A 225 -3.52 -14.63 -1.56
CA TYR A 225 -3.34 -13.19 -1.76
C TYR A 225 -3.98 -12.70 -3.06
N GLN A 226 -4.81 -11.65 -2.96
CA GLN A 226 -5.60 -11.07 -4.04
C GLN A 226 -5.35 -9.56 -4.14
N ASN A 227 -5.24 -9.04 -5.36
CA ASN A 227 -5.26 -7.60 -5.59
C ASN A 227 -6.63 -7.15 -6.12
N VAL A 228 -7.19 -7.85 -7.11
CA VAL A 228 -8.49 -7.50 -7.70
C VAL A 228 -9.62 -7.66 -6.69
N ALA A 229 -9.79 -8.85 -6.10
CA ALA A 229 -10.86 -9.09 -5.14
C ALA A 229 -10.70 -8.25 -3.85
N PHE A 230 -9.48 -8.00 -3.37
CA PHE A 230 -9.21 -7.09 -2.25
C PHE A 230 -9.73 -5.67 -2.55
N SER A 231 -9.62 -5.23 -3.80
CA SER A 231 -9.99 -3.87 -4.19
C SER A 231 -11.50 -3.60 -4.20
N LEU A 232 -12.34 -4.65 -4.09
CA LEU A 232 -13.78 -4.51 -3.90
C LEU A 232 -14.17 -3.71 -2.66
N ILE A 233 -13.28 -3.63 -1.67
CA ILE A 233 -13.53 -2.74 -0.50
C ILE A 233 -13.69 -1.27 -0.91
N GLY A 234 -13.10 -0.84 -2.02
CA GLY A 234 -13.29 0.51 -2.55
C GLY A 234 -14.72 0.74 -3.04
N ASP A 235 -15.30 -0.25 -3.70
CA ASP A 235 -16.69 -0.22 -4.16
C ASP A 235 -17.66 -0.29 -2.97
N ILE A 236 -17.33 -1.08 -1.93
CA ILE A 236 -18.11 -1.14 -0.68
C ILE A 236 -18.05 0.19 0.07
N VAL A 237 -16.89 0.85 0.16
CA VAL A 237 -16.76 2.19 0.76
C VAL A 237 -17.66 3.18 0.04
N PHE A 238 -17.70 3.13 -1.29
CA PHE A 238 -18.60 3.98 -2.08
C PHE A 238 -20.08 3.67 -1.80
N ALA A 239 -20.46 2.39 -1.80
CA ALA A 239 -21.82 1.97 -1.54
C ALA A 239 -22.30 2.36 -0.12
N ALA A 240 -21.42 2.26 0.88
CA ALA A 240 -21.74 2.57 2.27
C ALA A 240 -21.75 4.08 2.59
N THR A 241 -20.98 4.90 1.85
CA THR A 241 -20.74 6.30 2.22
C THR A 241 -21.14 7.32 1.16
N GLY A 242 -21.36 6.92 -0.08
CA GLY A 242 -21.54 7.81 -1.24
C GLY A 242 -20.26 8.55 -1.68
N HIS A 243 -19.10 8.27 -1.04
CA HIS A 243 -17.84 8.89 -1.36
C HIS A 243 -16.89 7.90 -2.03
N PHE A 244 -16.16 8.36 -3.06
CA PHE A 244 -15.08 7.55 -3.63
C PHE A 244 -14.04 7.20 -2.57
N TYR A 245 -13.42 6.02 -2.72
CA TYR A 245 -12.41 5.52 -1.78
C TYR A 245 -11.29 6.55 -1.49
N SER A 246 -10.80 7.24 -2.52
CA SER A 246 -9.79 8.29 -2.36
C SER A 246 -10.25 9.41 -1.43
N GLN A 247 -11.46 9.92 -1.65
CA GLN A 247 -12.04 10.98 -0.83
C GLN A 247 -12.27 10.53 0.63
N ALA A 248 -12.68 9.28 0.83
CA ALA A 248 -12.87 8.72 2.15
C ALA A 248 -11.55 8.62 2.91
N VAL A 249 -10.48 8.12 2.26
CA VAL A 249 -9.14 8.00 2.86
C VAL A 249 -8.54 9.38 3.17
N GLU A 250 -8.62 10.33 2.25
CA GLU A 250 -8.13 11.69 2.47
C GLU A 250 -8.79 12.37 3.66
N ARG A 251 -10.12 12.29 3.74
CA ARG A 251 -10.89 12.96 4.81
C ARG A 251 -10.77 12.30 6.17
N ARG A 252 -10.66 10.97 6.22
CA ARG A 252 -10.76 10.20 7.46
C ARG A 252 -9.42 9.67 7.98
N LEU A 253 -8.40 9.64 7.12
CA LEU A 253 -7.07 9.19 7.48
C LEU A 253 -6.01 10.28 7.25
N PHE A 254 -5.78 10.72 6.01
CA PHE A 254 -4.67 11.62 5.73
C PHE A 254 -4.80 12.96 6.46
N GLY A 255 -5.94 13.64 6.32
CA GLY A 255 -6.18 14.93 7.00
C GLY A 255 -6.07 14.83 8.52
N PRO A 256 -6.86 13.96 9.21
CA PRO A 256 -6.81 13.85 10.66
C PRO A 256 -5.45 13.39 11.21
N LEU A 257 -4.70 12.58 10.48
CA LEU A 257 -3.38 12.12 10.88
C LEU A 257 -2.25 13.11 10.58
N GLY A 258 -2.52 14.18 9.82
CA GLY A 258 -1.49 15.14 9.42
C GLY A 258 -0.53 14.61 8.34
N MET A 259 -1.01 13.71 7.47
CA MET A 259 -0.25 13.13 6.34
C MET A 259 -0.36 14.07 5.13
N HIS A 260 0.37 15.18 5.17
CA HIS A 260 0.20 16.30 4.23
C HIS A 260 0.81 16.08 2.85
N ASP A 261 1.82 15.21 2.73
CA ASP A 261 2.43 14.86 1.44
C ASP A 261 1.74 13.65 0.78
N ALA A 262 0.88 12.95 1.54
CA ALA A 262 0.22 11.74 1.08
C ALA A 262 -0.82 12.05 0.00
N SER A 263 -0.91 11.16 -0.97
CA SER A 263 -1.87 11.25 -2.08
C SER A 263 -2.28 9.87 -2.56
N LEU A 264 -3.29 9.83 -3.41
CA LEU A 264 -3.75 8.60 -4.06
C LEU A 264 -3.66 8.74 -5.58
N GLY A 265 -3.24 7.66 -6.25
CA GLY A 265 -3.21 7.61 -7.71
C GLY A 265 -1.93 8.13 -8.35
N LEU A 266 -1.87 7.97 -9.66
CA LEU A 266 -0.73 8.42 -10.47
C LEU A 266 -0.64 9.94 -10.52
N GLU A 267 -1.78 10.60 -10.72
CA GLU A 267 -1.86 12.07 -10.75
C GLU A 267 -1.43 12.67 -9.40
N GLY A 268 -1.79 12.01 -8.30
CA GLY A 268 -1.41 12.46 -6.95
C GLY A 268 0.10 12.46 -6.72
N ILE A 269 0.82 11.40 -7.15
CA ILE A 269 2.28 11.39 -7.02
C ILE A 269 2.94 12.39 -7.98
N GLU A 270 2.45 12.50 -9.22
CA GLU A 270 3.02 13.42 -10.22
C GLU A 270 2.78 14.90 -9.88
N ALA A 271 1.73 15.21 -9.12
CA ALA A 271 1.44 16.56 -8.63
C ALA A 271 2.30 16.95 -7.41
N SER A 272 2.97 15.98 -6.75
CA SER A 272 3.83 16.29 -5.61
C SER A 272 5.05 17.11 -6.04
N PRO A 273 5.41 18.18 -5.29
CA PRO A 273 6.58 19.00 -5.59
C PRO A 273 7.90 18.23 -5.46
N SER A 274 7.92 17.16 -4.68
CA SER A 274 9.09 16.28 -4.50
C SER A 274 8.64 14.83 -4.46
N TRP A 275 8.99 14.03 -5.47
CA TRP A 275 8.71 12.61 -5.49
C TRP A 275 9.80 11.79 -6.16
N ALA A 276 10.05 10.61 -5.64
CA ALA A 276 11.05 9.69 -6.14
C ALA A 276 10.58 8.99 -7.41
N ARG A 277 11.33 9.08 -8.52
CA ARG A 277 11.06 8.36 -9.78
C ARG A 277 11.33 6.86 -9.60
N PRO A 278 10.57 5.98 -10.26
CA PRO A 278 10.87 4.54 -10.24
C PRO A 278 12.14 4.25 -11.05
N HIS A 279 12.99 3.32 -10.57
CA HIS A 279 14.21 2.95 -11.25
C HIS A 279 14.34 1.43 -11.43
N VAL A 280 14.96 1.05 -12.53
CA VAL A 280 15.35 -0.33 -12.82
C VAL A 280 16.86 -0.42 -13.03
N ARG A 281 17.44 -1.60 -12.75
CA ARG A 281 18.86 -1.84 -12.96
C ARG A 281 19.13 -2.10 -14.43
N THR A 282 20.13 -1.41 -15.00
CA THR A 282 20.63 -1.61 -16.37
C THR A 282 22.12 -1.89 -16.33
N ARG A 283 22.73 -2.17 -17.49
CA ARG A 283 24.19 -2.33 -17.62
C ARG A 283 24.95 -1.05 -17.25
N GLY A 284 24.35 0.12 -17.50
CA GLY A 284 24.93 1.44 -17.21
C GLY A 284 24.62 1.97 -15.80
N GLY A 285 24.01 1.20 -14.91
CA GLY A 285 23.59 1.64 -13.59
C GLY A 285 22.07 1.68 -13.43
N TRP A 286 21.57 2.64 -12.67
CA TRP A 286 20.15 2.86 -12.48
C TRP A 286 19.57 3.74 -13.57
N ALA A 287 18.45 3.33 -14.16
CA ALA A 287 17.68 4.11 -15.13
C ALA A 287 16.29 4.40 -14.57
N SER A 288 15.91 5.68 -14.56
CA SER A 288 14.56 6.08 -14.15
C SER A 288 13.54 5.77 -15.23
N LEU A 289 12.32 5.45 -14.79
CA LEU A 289 11.17 5.15 -15.62
C LEU A 289 10.03 6.15 -15.33
N ARG A 290 9.01 6.09 -16.18
CA ARG A 290 7.69 6.64 -15.82
C ARG A 290 6.93 5.61 -14.99
N PRO A 291 6.19 6.01 -13.95
CA PRO A 291 5.34 5.07 -13.20
C PRO A 291 4.30 4.44 -14.14
N LYS A 292 4.11 3.13 -14.01
CA LYS A 292 3.02 2.45 -14.72
C LYS A 292 1.67 2.74 -14.04
N PRO A 293 0.60 3.05 -14.80
CA PRO A 293 -0.73 3.26 -14.23
C PRO A 293 -1.38 1.97 -13.70
N THR A 294 -0.95 0.81 -14.17
CA THR A 294 -1.60 -0.50 -14.01
C THR A 294 -2.20 -0.77 -12.62
N TYR A 295 -1.36 -0.90 -11.59
CA TYR A 295 -1.85 -1.14 -10.21
C TYR A 295 -2.49 0.08 -9.55
N TYR A 296 -2.36 1.30 -10.09
CA TYR A 296 -3.13 2.45 -9.59
C TYR A 296 -4.63 2.32 -9.86
N ARG A 297 -5.05 1.44 -10.78
CA ARG A 297 -6.46 1.11 -11.01
C ARG A 297 -7.07 0.27 -9.89
N LEU A 298 -6.24 -0.36 -9.06
CA LEU A 298 -6.65 -1.13 -7.89
C LEU A 298 -6.53 -0.26 -6.63
N ALA A 299 -7.40 0.77 -6.54
CA ALA A 299 -7.26 1.82 -5.54
C ALA A 299 -6.97 1.32 -4.11
N PRO A 300 -7.79 0.46 -3.48
CA PRO A 300 -7.50 -0.02 -2.13
C PRO A 300 -6.22 -0.85 -2.02
N ALA A 301 -5.86 -1.60 -3.09
CA ALA A 301 -4.75 -2.54 -3.01
C ALA A 301 -3.37 -1.90 -3.19
N ALA A 302 -3.25 -0.74 -3.95
CA ALA A 302 -1.93 -0.27 -4.37
C ALA A 302 -1.84 1.22 -4.77
N VAL A 303 -2.75 2.07 -4.28
CA VAL A 303 -2.90 3.45 -4.79
C VAL A 303 -2.18 4.51 -3.96
N VAL A 304 -1.83 4.24 -2.71
CA VAL A 304 -1.28 5.25 -1.80
C VAL A 304 0.16 5.61 -2.15
N ASN A 305 0.43 6.90 -2.12
CA ASN A 305 1.75 7.51 -2.19
C ASN A 305 1.97 8.27 -0.89
N ALA A 306 3.17 8.22 -0.31
CA ALA A 306 3.47 8.90 0.92
C ALA A 306 4.97 9.18 1.08
N SER A 307 5.30 10.16 1.92
CA SER A 307 6.64 10.52 2.35
C SER A 307 7.05 9.80 3.64
N ALA A 308 8.30 9.96 4.10
CA ALA A 308 8.70 9.49 5.42
C ALA A 308 7.96 10.25 6.53
N SER A 309 7.66 11.53 6.33
CA SER A 309 6.86 12.34 7.24
C SER A 309 5.47 11.75 7.44
N ASP A 310 4.78 11.43 6.35
CA ASP A 310 3.46 10.81 6.41
C ASP A 310 3.52 9.42 7.07
N MET A 311 4.54 8.63 6.72
CA MET A 311 4.68 7.29 7.27
C MET A 311 5.02 7.30 8.76
N ALA A 312 5.70 8.33 9.28
CA ALA A 312 5.88 8.51 10.71
C ALA A 312 4.53 8.74 11.41
N GLN A 313 3.66 9.59 10.86
CA GLN A 313 2.31 9.82 11.40
C GLN A 313 1.45 8.54 11.33
N TRP A 314 1.53 7.81 10.22
CA TRP A 314 0.86 6.52 10.07
C TRP A 314 1.31 5.50 11.11
N LEU A 315 2.63 5.38 11.34
CA LEU A 315 3.20 4.47 12.33
C LEU A 315 2.79 4.84 13.75
N LEU A 316 2.80 6.12 14.12
CA LEU A 316 2.31 6.62 15.40
C LEU A 316 0.82 6.25 15.61
N ALA A 317 0.00 6.44 14.58
CA ALA A 317 -1.42 6.11 14.65
C ALA A 317 -1.63 4.59 14.81
N GLN A 318 -0.95 3.78 14.03
CA GLN A 318 -1.02 2.31 14.11
C GLN A 318 -0.39 1.78 15.41
N GLY A 319 0.53 2.50 16.02
CA GLY A 319 1.09 2.23 17.35
C GLY A 319 0.16 2.61 18.52
N GLY A 320 -0.99 3.26 18.23
CA GLY A 320 -1.96 3.63 19.27
C GLY A 320 -1.81 5.06 19.83
N HIS A 321 -0.92 5.88 19.25
CA HIS A 321 -0.67 7.26 19.70
C HIS A 321 -1.62 8.29 19.10
N ARG A 322 -2.63 7.85 18.33
CA ARG A 322 -3.70 8.70 17.80
C ARG A 322 -5.08 8.06 18.05
N PRO A 323 -5.44 7.88 19.35
CA PRO A 323 -6.71 7.24 19.73
C PRO A 323 -7.94 8.06 19.32
N ASP A 324 -7.77 9.35 19.05
CA ASP A 324 -8.76 10.27 18.49
C ASP A 324 -9.16 9.88 17.06
N VAL A 325 -8.27 9.25 16.29
CA VAL A 325 -8.51 8.79 14.92
C VAL A 325 -8.63 7.27 14.85
N LEU A 326 -7.72 6.54 15.50
CA LEU A 326 -7.67 5.07 15.49
C LEU A 326 -7.82 4.55 16.93
N PRO A 327 -9.03 4.25 17.39
CA PRO A 327 -9.26 3.76 18.75
C PRO A 327 -8.64 2.36 18.96
N ALA A 328 -8.21 2.08 20.19
CA ALA A 328 -7.51 0.84 20.53
C ALA A 328 -8.26 -0.46 20.16
N PRO A 329 -9.60 -0.57 20.30
CA PRO A 329 -10.34 -1.76 19.84
C PRO A 329 -10.23 -2.00 18.35
N LEU A 330 -10.21 -0.93 17.55
CA LEU A 330 -10.00 -1.04 16.09
C LEU A 330 -8.61 -1.59 15.79
N LEU A 331 -7.55 -1.03 16.38
CA LEU A 331 -6.18 -1.50 16.18
C LEU A 331 -6.01 -2.97 16.58
N ALA A 332 -6.60 -3.37 17.70
CA ALA A 332 -6.58 -4.77 18.14
C ALA A 332 -7.19 -5.71 17.08
N THR A 333 -8.30 -5.30 16.46
CA THR A 333 -8.94 -6.08 15.37
C THR A 333 -8.08 -6.11 14.12
N LEU A 334 -7.53 -4.98 13.68
CA LEU A 334 -6.72 -4.90 12.46
C LEU A 334 -5.47 -5.76 12.55
N HIS A 335 -4.85 -5.82 13.74
CA HIS A 335 -3.59 -6.50 13.99
C HIS A 335 -3.77 -7.95 14.48
N GLU A 336 -5.01 -8.47 14.54
CA GLU A 336 -5.25 -9.87 14.87
C GLU A 336 -5.15 -10.75 13.62
N PRO A 337 -4.39 -11.86 13.63
CA PRO A 337 -4.32 -12.77 12.50
C PRO A 337 -5.63 -13.56 12.37
N LEU A 338 -6.30 -13.43 11.23
CA LEU A 338 -7.56 -14.14 10.91
C LEU A 338 -7.31 -15.46 10.19
N VAL A 339 -6.17 -15.60 9.52
CA VAL A 339 -5.79 -16.79 8.77
C VAL A 339 -4.31 -17.06 8.88
N SER A 340 -3.94 -18.34 9.00
CA SER A 340 -2.54 -18.77 9.02
C SER A 340 -1.91 -18.74 7.62
N THR A 341 -0.66 -18.26 7.53
CA THR A 341 0.10 -18.16 6.27
C THR A 341 1.49 -18.80 6.39
N PRO A 342 1.58 -20.13 6.67
CA PRO A 342 2.84 -20.78 7.03
C PRO A 342 3.92 -20.72 5.95
N SER A 343 3.56 -20.57 4.66
CA SER A 343 4.54 -20.39 3.58
C SER A 343 5.35 -19.09 3.70
N GLU A 344 4.81 -18.09 4.37
CA GLU A 344 5.46 -16.80 4.58
C GLU A 344 6.71 -16.90 5.46
N THR A 345 6.77 -17.84 6.39
CA THR A 345 7.95 -18.05 7.24
C THR A 345 9.19 -18.43 6.44
N ARG A 346 9.02 -18.93 5.22
CA ARG A 346 10.11 -19.38 4.32
C ARG A 346 10.40 -18.45 3.16
N SER A 347 9.66 -17.37 3.00
CA SER A 347 9.70 -16.52 1.79
C SER A 347 10.93 -15.61 1.67
N SER A 348 11.71 -15.43 2.76
CA SER A 348 12.98 -14.69 2.73
C SER A 348 13.96 -15.23 3.78
N SER A 349 15.24 -14.81 3.71
CA SER A 349 16.27 -15.24 4.67
C SER A 349 15.93 -14.86 6.10
N TRP A 350 15.54 -13.61 6.33
CA TRP A 350 15.22 -13.14 7.67
C TRP A 350 13.96 -13.78 8.24
N ARG A 351 12.94 -14.06 7.39
CA ARG A 351 11.75 -14.77 7.87
C ARG A 351 12.07 -16.20 8.29
N ARG A 352 12.87 -16.93 7.49
CA ARG A 352 13.31 -18.27 7.87
C ARG A 352 14.07 -18.32 9.20
N ALA A 353 14.80 -17.25 9.52
CA ALA A 353 15.63 -17.21 10.71
C ALA A 353 14.93 -16.63 11.95
N ARG A 354 13.84 -15.85 11.77
CA ARG A 354 13.24 -15.06 12.85
C ARG A 354 11.74 -15.22 13.00
N VAL A 355 11.03 -15.78 12.00
CA VAL A 355 9.57 -15.87 12.03
C VAL A 355 9.15 -17.31 12.32
N ASP A 356 8.58 -17.53 13.50
CA ASP A 356 8.12 -18.84 13.96
C ASP A 356 6.72 -19.14 13.44
N ARG A 357 5.82 -18.16 13.46
CA ARG A 357 4.46 -18.26 12.95
C ARG A 357 4.11 -17.04 12.12
N ALA A 358 3.29 -17.25 11.09
CA ALA A 358 2.81 -16.20 10.20
C ALA A 358 1.31 -16.31 9.96
N GLY A 359 0.63 -15.17 9.97
CA GLY A 359 -0.78 -15.01 9.65
C GLY A 359 -1.04 -13.73 8.89
N TYR A 360 -2.29 -13.54 8.50
CA TYR A 360 -2.79 -12.33 7.86
C TYR A 360 -4.07 -11.86 8.58
N GLY A 361 -4.12 -10.59 8.94
CA GLY A 361 -5.27 -9.92 9.53
C GLY A 361 -6.01 -9.06 8.50
N ILE A 362 -6.51 -7.93 8.92
CA ILE A 362 -7.24 -6.98 8.07
C ILE A 362 -6.24 -6.00 7.42
N GLY A 363 -5.75 -6.36 6.23
CA GLY A 363 -4.79 -5.54 5.47
C GLY A 363 -3.34 -5.60 5.97
N PHE A 364 -3.05 -6.40 7.00
CA PHE A 364 -1.72 -6.57 7.59
C PHE A 364 -1.31 -8.03 7.68
N ARG A 365 -0.02 -8.30 7.55
CA ARG A 365 0.61 -9.57 7.94
C ARG A 365 0.94 -9.50 9.42
N VAL A 366 0.71 -10.58 10.13
CA VAL A 366 1.01 -10.68 11.58
C VAL A 366 1.91 -11.87 11.79
N TYR A 367 3.10 -11.62 12.28
CA TYR A 367 4.13 -12.64 12.50
C TYR A 367 4.48 -12.76 13.98
N GLU A 368 4.96 -13.91 14.35
CA GLU A 368 5.71 -14.13 15.58
C GLU A 368 7.21 -14.05 15.21
N TYR A 369 7.85 -12.95 15.58
CA TYR A 369 9.25 -12.64 15.28
C TYR A 369 10.09 -12.90 16.53
N SER A 370 10.74 -14.07 16.62
CA SER A 370 11.56 -14.44 17.77
C SER A 370 10.83 -14.20 19.11
N GLY A 371 9.58 -14.65 19.21
CA GLY A 371 8.73 -14.51 20.41
C GLY A 371 8.03 -13.15 20.56
N HIS A 372 8.15 -12.24 19.61
CA HIS A 372 7.49 -10.94 19.60
C HIS A 372 6.43 -10.87 18.50
N ARG A 373 5.28 -10.24 18.78
CA ARG A 373 4.29 -9.94 17.74
C ARG A 373 4.85 -8.86 16.82
N LEU A 374 4.87 -9.13 15.52
CA LEU A 374 5.27 -8.20 14.47
C LEU A 374 4.09 -7.97 13.54
N VAL A 375 3.55 -6.74 13.51
CA VAL A 375 2.60 -6.31 12.49
C VAL A 375 3.38 -5.76 11.32
N TYR A 376 3.17 -6.30 10.13
CA TYR A 376 4.08 -6.09 9.00
C TYR A 376 3.31 -5.98 7.68
N HIS A 377 3.82 -5.22 6.76
CA HIS A 377 3.49 -5.36 5.33
C HIS A 377 4.67 -4.94 4.46
N ALA A 378 4.75 -5.51 3.26
CA ALA A 378 5.67 -5.08 2.22
C ALA A 378 4.90 -4.68 0.95
N GLY A 379 5.46 -3.75 0.21
CA GLY A 379 4.94 -3.28 -1.07
C GLY A 379 5.98 -3.38 -2.17
N ALA A 380 5.54 -3.76 -3.36
CA ALA A 380 6.38 -3.85 -4.54
C ALA A 380 5.58 -3.59 -5.80
N VAL A 381 6.05 -2.67 -6.62
CA VAL A 381 5.66 -2.45 -8.01
C VAL A 381 6.90 -2.10 -8.80
N GLN A 382 6.79 -1.97 -10.12
CA GLN A 382 7.94 -1.61 -10.96
C GLN A 382 8.65 -0.35 -10.42
N GLY A 383 9.93 -0.50 -10.10
CA GLY A 383 10.79 0.58 -9.66
C GLY A 383 10.58 1.09 -8.23
N TYR A 384 9.63 0.52 -7.46
CA TYR A 384 9.41 0.87 -6.06
C TYR A 384 9.30 -0.34 -5.17
N ARG A 385 9.80 -0.19 -3.95
CA ARG A 385 9.66 -1.16 -2.86
C ARG A 385 9.43 -0.40 -1.56
N GLY A 386 8.75 -1.04 -0.63
CA GLY A 386 8.59 -0.49 0.71
C GLY A 386 8.21 -1.57 1.71
N MET A 387 8.38 -1.28 2.98
CA MET A 387 7.95 -2.12 4.09
C MET A 387 7.66 -1.29 5.31
N ILE A 388 6.68 -1.76 6.09
CA ILE A 388 6.37 -1.25 7.42
C ILE A 388 6.41 -2.39 8.42
N ALA A 389 6.75 -2.06 9.66
CA ALA A 389 6.75 -2.98 10.78
C ALA A 389 6.38 -2.24 12.06
N LEU A 390 5.60 -2.90 12.91
CA LEU A 390 5.31 -2.49 14.27
C LEU A 390 5.66 -3.65 15.21
N LEU A 391 6.39 -3.34 16.26
CA LEU A 391 6.62 -4.22 17.43
C LEU A 391 5.83 -3.64 18.60
N PRO A 392 4.57 -4.04 18.83
CA PRO A 392 3.70 -3.41 19.83
C PRO A 392 4.25 -3.51 21.24
N ASP A 393 4.90 -4.62 21.61
CA ASP A 393 5.51 -4.79 22.94
C ASP A 393 6.80 -3.96 23.15
N ARG A 394 7.31 -3.32 22.12
CA ARG A 394 8.43 -2.37 22.18
C ARG A 394 7.98 -0.97 21.84
N ASP A 395 6.71 -0.77 21.52
CA ASP A 395 6.19 0.49 21.01
C ASP A 395 7.08 1.08 19.90
N LEU A 396 7.53 0.22 18.99
CA LEU A 396 8.42 0.57 17.89
C LEU A 396 7.69 0.45 16.56
N GLY A 397 7.76 1.51 15.76
CA GLY A 397 7.30 1.52 14.37
C GLY A 397 8.46 1.86 13.40
N VAL A 398 8.51 1.16 12.27
CA VAL A 398 9.53 1.35 11.23
C VAL A 398 8.87 1.37 9.86
N ALA A 399 9.20 2.37 9.03
CA ALA A 399 8.87 2.41 7.61
C ALA A 399 10.15 2.61 6.79
N ILE A 400 10.29 1.85 5.71
CA ILE A 400 11.43 1.94 4.79
C ILE A 400 10.88 1.88 3.37
N MET A 401 11.20 2.88 2.55
CA MET A 401 10.76 2.99 1.16
C MET A 401 11.95 3.26 0.27
N TRP A 402 11.99 2.68 -0.94
CA TRP A 402 13.04 2.97 -1.90
C TRP A 402 12.56 2.90 -3.35
N ASN A 403 13.23 3.63 -4.22
CA ASN A 403 12.84 3.83 -5.62
C ASN A 403 13.66 2.99 -6.61
N GLY A 404 13.94 1.75 -6.28
CA GLY A 404 14.70 0.84 -7.15
C GLY A 404 14.29 -0.63 -7.02
N GLU A 405 14.42 -1.39 -8.11
CA GLU A 405 14.17 -2.84 -8.11
C GLU A 405 15.35 -3.60 -7.50
N SER A 406 15.53 -3.47 -6.21
CA SER A 406 16.54 -4.16 -5.42
C SER A 406 15.90 -4.72 -4.15
N SER A 407 16.28 -5.91 -3.74
CA SER A 407 15.88 -6.48 -2.45
C SER A 407 16.86 -6.14 -1.32
N LEU A 408 18.01 -5.56 -1.63
CA LEU A 408 19.09 -5.33 -0.66
C LEU A 408 18.68 -4.44 0.53
N PRO A 409 17.92 -3.33 0.35
CA PRO A 409 17.50 -2.52 1.48
C PRO A 409 16.58 -3.25 2.47
N SER A 410 15.95 -4.35 2.06
CA SER A 410 15.08 -5.13 2.97
C SER A 410 15.80 -5.70 4.19
N GLY A 411 17.13 -5.79 4.15
CA GLY A 411 17.95 -6.20 5.29
C GLY A 411 18.00 -5.18 6.43
N LEU A 412 17.67 -3.90 6.17
CA LEU A 412 17.57 -2.86 7.22
C LEU A 412 16.52 -3.23 8.27
N LEU A 413 15.34 -3.67 7.83
CA LEU A 413 14.26 -3.96 8.76
C LEU A 413 14.63 -5.01 9.81
N PRO A 414 15.03 -6.26 9.47
CA PRO A 414 15.42 -7.22 10.49
C PRO A 414 16.65 -6.77 11.29
N THR A 415 17.54 -5.92 10.75
CA THR A 415 18.64 -5.32 11.53
C THR A 415 18.10 -4.42 12.64
N ILE A 416 17.13 -3.55 12.31
CA ILE A 416 16.50 -2.65 13.29
C ILE A 416 15.74 -3.46 14.34
N LEU A 417 14.96 -4.46 13.93
CA LEU A 417 14.15 -5.30 14.81
C LEU A 417 15.03 -6.10 15.77
N ASP A 418 16.09 -6.77 15.27
CA ASP A 418 17.05 -7.51 16.09
C ASP A 418 17.70 -6.61 17.15
N ARG A 419 18.09 -5.38 16.77
CA ARG A 419 18.63 -4.39 17.71
C ARG A 419 17.62 -3.97 18.76
N ALA A 420 16.38 -3.74 18.35
CA ALA A 420 15.31 -3.30 19.26
C ALA A 420 15.02 -4.30 20.36
N ILE A 421 15.12 -5.60 20.06
CA ILE A 421 14.84 -6.68 21.03
C ILE A 421 16.10 -7.30 21.64
N GLY A 422 17.29 -6.81 21.28
CA GLY A 422 18.56 -7.23 21.86
C GLY A 422 19.08 -8.59 21.36
N LEU A 423 18.69 -9.00 20.15
CA LEU A 423 19.24 -10.22 19.55
C LEU A 423 20.68 -10.01 19.08
N SER A 424 21.45 -11.10 19.09
CA SER A 424 22.80 -11.11 18.54
C SER A 424 22.80 -10.69 17.07
N GLN A 425 23.84 -9.97 16.66
CA GLN A 425 23.97 -9.47 15.31
C GLN A 425 23.96 -10.61 14.29
N HIS A 426 22.94 -10.60 13.44
CA HIS A 426 22.94 -11.36 12.20
C HIS A 426 23.21 -10.41 11.05
N GLN A 427 23.97 -10.85 10.09
CA GLN A 427 24.36 -9.99 8.96
C GLN A 427 23.28 -10.03 7.87
N TRP A 428 22.30 -9.12 7.98
CA TRP A 428 21.20 -9.00 7.01
C TRP A 428 21.54 -8.15 5.78
N LEU A 429 22.54 -7.28 5.91
CA LEU A 429 23.06 -6.44 4.84
C LEU A 429 24.40 -6.99 4.33
N ALA A 430 24.78 -6.60 3.11
CA ALA A 430 26.06 -7.01 2.53
C ALA A 430 27.23 -6.48 3.38
N PRO A 431 28.34 -7.27 3.55
CA PRO A 431 29.50 -6.90 4.38
C PRO A 431 30.02 -5.49 4.11
N ASN A 432 30.24 -5.13 2.83
CA ASN A 432 30.73 -3.82 2.46
C ASN A 432 29.80 -2.66 2.88
N VAL A 433 28.47 -2.87 2.85
CA VAL A 433 27.50 -1.86 3.34
C VAL A 433 27.62 -1.69 4.84
N MET A 434 27.80 -2.80 5.58
CA MET A 434 27.99 -2.77 7.03
C MET A 434 29.29 -2.08 7.43
N ASP A 435 30.39 -2.41 6.75
CA ASP A 435 31.71 -1.82 7.05
C ASP A 435 31.69 -0.30 6.80
N ASP A 436 31.16 0.14 5.65
CA ASP A 436 31.05 1.58 5.33
C ASP A 436 30.15 2.31 6.31
N ALA A 437 29.00 1.71 6.69
CA ALA A 437 28.10 2.27 7.67
C ALA A 437 28.76 2.42 9.04
N MET A 438 29.50 1.41 9.49
CA MET A 438 30.19 1.45 10.78
C MET A 438 31.33 2.48 10.81
N VAL A 439 32.04 2.67 9.68
CA VAL A 439 33.04 3.74 9.56
C VAL A 439 32.37 5.13 9.66
N ALA A 440 31.26 5.34 8.95
CA ALA A 440 30.51 6.60 8.98
C ALA A 440 29.94 6.88 10.39
N TYR A 441 29.34 5.87 11.02
CA TYR A 441 28.79 5.96 12.37
C TYR A 441 29.84 6.37 13.42
N ARG A 442 31.03 5.69 13.42
CA ARG A 442 32.12 5.98 14.37
C ARG A 442 32.72 7.37 14.18
N ARG A 443 32.72 7.91 12.96
CA ARG A 443 33.23 9.25 12.66
C ARG A 443 32.25 10.35 13.04
N GLY A 444 31.03 10.04 13.47
CA GLY A 444 29.99 11.01 13.80
C GLY A 444 29.55 11.85 12.60
N LEU A 445 29.79 11.34 11.38
CA LEU A 445 29.34 12.02 10.17
C LEU A 445 27.80 12.03 10.17
N PRO A 446 27.17 13.21 9.92
CA PRO A 446 25.72 13.25 9.78
C PRO A 446 25.33 12.31 8.62
N ALA A 447 24.49 11.35 8.89
CA ALA A 447 23.92 10.48 7.86
C ALA A 447 23.08 11.36 6.94
N GLY A 448 23.56 11.62 5.72
CA GLY A 448 22.91 12.38 4.68
C GLY A 448 22.55 13.84 5.01
N ARG A 449 22.36 14.66 3.99
CA ARG A 449 21.74 15.98 4.13
C ARG A 449 20.23 15.81 4.32
N GLY A 450 19.83 15.30 5.46
CA GLY A 450 18.47 15.37 5.93
C GLY A 450 18.33 16.59 6.80
N VAL A 451 17.30 17.38 6.64
CA VAL A 451 16.98 18.47 7.56
C VAL A 451 16.77 17.86 8.94
N SER A 452 17.77 18.05 9.81
CA SER A 452 17.71 17.62 11.21
C SER A 452 17.11 18.75 12.01
N HIS A 453 15.85 18.99 11.92
CA HIS A 453 15.04 19.65 12.95
C HIS A 453 13.59 19.39 12.53
N TYR A 454 12.86 18.70 13.38
CA TYR A 454 11.43 18.84 13.45
C TYR A 454 11.18 20.29 13.85
N GLU A 455 10.96 21.17 12.88
CA GLU A 455 10.25 22.40 13.14
C GLU A 455 8.79 21.99 13.24
N ASP A 456 8.20 22.18 14.43
CA ASP A 456 6.76 22.05 14.62
C ASP A 456 6.06 22.75 13.46
N PRO A 457 5.07 22.11 12.82
CA PRO A 457 4.28 22.76 11.79
C PRO A 457 3.75 24.07 12.37
N PRO A 458 3.74 25.19 11.61
CA PRO A 458 3.26 26.46 12.10
C PRO A 458 1.86 26.23 12.69
N ARG A 459 1.69 26.55 13.96
CA ARG A 459 0.38 26.53 14.62
C ARG A 459 -0.53 27.38 13.78
N LEU A 460 -1.60 26.78 13.27
CA LEU A 460 -2.68 27.53 12.65
C LEU A 460 -3.07 28.68 13.63
N PRO A 461 -3.25 29.92 13.16
CA PRO A 461 -3.61 31.02 14.04
C PRO A 461 -4.87 30.62 14.79
N GLY A 462 -4.77 30.54 16.10
CA GLY A 462 -5.88 30.17 16.98
C GLY A 462 -7.04 31.10 16.70
N THR A 463 -8.21 30.53 16.54
CA THR A 463 -9.47 31.28 16.68
C THR A 463 -9.41 31.96 18.03
N ALA A 464 -9.28 33.30 17.99
CA ALA A 464 -9.28 34.16 19.16
C ALA A 464 -10.54 33.86 19.99
N GLY A 465 -10.33 33.42 21.22
CA GLY A 465 -11.42 33.27 22.17
C GLY A 465 -12.20 34.57 22.27
N SER A 466 -13.49 34.49 22.06
CA SER A 466 -14.40 35.60 22.34
C SER A 466 -14.38 35.90 23.84
N ASP A 467 -13.66 36.93 24.24
CA ASP A 467 -13.83 37.55 25.55
C ASP A 467 -15.29 38.07 25.68
N SER A 468 -15.99 37.47 26.64
CA SER A 468 -17.27 37.94 27.11
C SER A 468 -17.08 39.26 27.86
N THR A 469 -17.23 40.39 27.18
CA THR A 469 -17.49 41.68 27.83
C THR A 469 -19.00 41.85 27.92
N THR A 470 -19.48 41.81 29.16
CA THR A 470 -20.78 42.28 29.62
C THR A 470 -21.04 43.71 29.12
N ALA A 471 -22.04 43.90 28.28
CA ALA A 471 -22.62 45.21 27.99
C ALA A 471 -24.00 45.30 28.60
N THR A 472 -24.10 46.18 29.56
CA THR A 472 -25.26 46.66 30.28
C THR A 472 -26.36 47.14 29.34
N ALA A 473 -27.57 46.72 29.60
CA ALA A 473 -28.79 47.25 28.98
C ALA A 473 -29.07 48.69 29.40
N ALA A 474 -29.53 49.52 28.46
CA ALA A 474 -30.38 50.70 28.73
C ALA A 474 -31.30 50.92 27.50
N PRO A 475 -32.55 51.42 27.73
CA PRO A 475 -33.66 51.20 26.85
C PRO A 475 -33.93 52.36 25.87
N PHE A 476 -34.43 51.97 24.69
CA PHE A 476 -35.55 52.67 24.00
C PHE A 476 -36.00 51.79 22.84
#